data_9756f8c9d5b2f43a941f2802b176ae44
#
_entry.id   9756f8c9d5b2f43a941f2802b176ae44
#
_cell.length_a   1.000
_cell.length_b   1.000
_cell.length_c   1.000
_cell.angle_alpha   90.00
_cell.angle_beta   90.00
_cell.angle_gamma   90.00
#
_symmetry.space_group_name_H-M   'P 1'
#
loop_
_entity.id
_entity.type
_entity.pdbx_description
1 polymer ?
#
loop_
_entity_poly.entity_id
_entity_poly.type
_entity_poly.pdbx_seq_one_letter_code
_entity_poly.pdbx_strand_id
1 'polypeptide(L)'
;MPLFDLSSFFKLSSVLHYNLSAASLNRYNVLSYILAGKRLHADERQDREQKSVIMEALGYVFSAYSHKRRRLGPMAVLHPLRATALLTRAQDEVDLVGILTTLFHDILEDVKPVDFEPLEWKDMEQQLYLLLERLDTEAESRLTQRLRCLTRIKSESYYRYIGRLLECAGVFPEVVEAKLADRLDNTLDMRIDLEDPLVGIDCFQHIFQLLFVNNYPGYQPQTEHQPTNAMNGARRLYQLFKNAVLLSLVRQLAPASESRARKILFDAVSEASLKEAQRTLMHLIGYHLKDQHIQRGLILDAMEYSFSGRSDIVTVPDGQRLLDGLFSTYFAPTDGKLLSQQLDSLYQNKPLMIQASIAFIVIFLGFLNDPRYFVRGISIEGIEAT
;
A
#
# COMPACT_ATOMS: atom_id res chain seq x y z
N MET A 1 -15.29 16.07 -7.75
CA MET A 1 -13.90 16.56 -7.83
C MET A 1 -13.01 15.45 -7.35
N PRO A 2 -12.01 15.01 -8.10
CA PRO A 2 -11.11 13.98 -7.57
C PRO A 2 -10.41 14.57 -6.33
N LEU A 3 -10.54 13.88 -5.20
CA LEU A 3 -10.06 14.36 -3.90
C LEU A 3 -8.53 14.55 -3.90
N PHE A 4 -7.85 13.86 -4.80
CA PHE A 4 -6.40 13.81 -4.87
C PHE A 4 -5.94 13.72 -6.33
N ASP A 5 -5.69 14.87 -6.93
CA ASP A 5 -4.91 14.91 -8.13
C ASP A 5 -3.41 14.99 -7.80
N LEU A 6 -2.59 14.73 -8.79
CA LEU A 6 -1.14 14.76 -8.65
C LEU A 6 -0.63 16.17 -8.29
N SER A 7 -1.29 17.20 -8.80
CA SER A 7 -0.95 18.60 -8.54
C SER A 7 -1.16 18.93 -7.06
N SER A 8 -2.28 18.51 -6.48
CA SER A 8 -2.56 18.67 -5.05
C SER A 8 -1.57 17.91 -4.17
N PHE A 9 -1.18 16.69 -4.57
CA PHE A 9 -0.14 15.92 -3.88
C PHE A 9 1.22 16.60 -3.92
N PHE A 10 1.65 17.11 -5.07
CA PHE A 10 2.92 17.83 -5.18
C PHE A 10 2.92 19.17 -4.45
N LYS A 11 1.81 19.91 -4.49
CA LYS A 11 1.66 21.12 -3.67
C LYS A 11 1.82 20.79 -2.19
N LEU A 12 1.14 19.75 -1.72
CA LEU A 12 1.23 19.27 -0.34
C LEU A 12 2.68 18.93 0.02
N SER A 13 3.32 18.11 -0.79
CA SER A 13 4.70 17.69 -0.56
C SER A 13 5.67 18.86 -0.59
N SER A 14 5.49 19.83 -1.50
CA SER A 14 6.34 21.01 -1.61
C SER A 14 6.17 21.95 -0.42
N VAL A 15 4.94 22.20 0.01
CA VAL A 15 4.66 23.06 1.18
C VAL A 15 5.20 22.41 2.46
N LEU A 16 5.01 21.12 2.65
CA LEU A 16 5.55 20.39 3.79
C LEU A 16 7.08 20.40 3.76
N HIS A 17 7.69 20.15 2.61
CA HIS A 17 9.14 20.17 2.48
C HIS A 17 9.74 21.56 2.75
N TYR A 18 9.11 22.60 2.24
CA TYR A 18 9.51 23.98 2.51
C TYR A 18 9.42 24.31 4.00
N ASN A 19 8.31 24.00 4.65
CA ASN A 19 8.13 24.24 6.08
C ASN A 19 9.09 23.44 6.95
N LEU A 20 9.46 22.21 6.52
CA LEU A 20 10.42 21.37 7.23
C LEU A 20 11.88 21.83 7.04
N SER A 21 12.21 22.48 5.91
CA SER A 21 13.55 23.01 5.65
C SER A 21 13.74 24.42 6.20
N ALA A 22 12.69 25.15 6.55
CA ALA A 22 12.79 26.43 7.23
C ALA A 22 13.30 26.21 8.67
N ALA A 23 14.33 26.97 9.07
CA ALA A 23 15.04 26.80 10.35
C ALA A 23 14.16 26.93 11.61
N SER A 24 12.99 27.51 11.50
CA SER A 24 11.91 27.46 12.47
C SER A 24 10.77 26.63 11.86
N LEU A 25 10.70 25.35 12.17
CA LEU A 25 9.56 24.51 11.88
C LEU A 25 8.29 25.20 12.35
N ASN A 26 7.58 25.83 11.42
CA ASN A 26 6.29 26.39 11.76
C ASN A 26 5.26 25.25 11.85
N ARG A 27 5.28 24.55 12.99
CA ARG A 27 4.35 23.47 13.31
C ARG A 27 2.90 23.89 13.11
N TYR A 28 2.59 25.18 13.27
CA TYR A 28 1.26 25.73 13.01
C TYR A 28 0.83 25.61 11.55
N ASN A 29 1.74 25.84 10.60
CA ASN A 29 1.45 25.64 9.20
C ASN A 29 1.22 24.16 8.86
N VAL A 30 2.03 23.28 9.45
CA VAL A 30 1.86 21.82 9.30
C VAL A 30 0.54 21.36 9.89
N LEU A 31 0.21 21.81 11.10
CA LEU A 31 -1.08 21.52 11.76
C LEU A 31 -2.26 22.02 10.91
N SER A 32 -2.22 23.27 10.44
CA SER A 32 -3.26 23.84 9.56
C SER A 32 -3.43 23.02 8.29
N TYR A 33 -2.33 22.53 7.77
CA TYR A 33 -2.30 21.71 6.57
C TYR A 33 -2.92 20.33 6.80
N ILE A 34 -2.56 19.67 7.90
CA ILE A 34 -3.13 18.38 8.30
C ILE A 34 -4.63 18.52 8.52
N LEU A 35 -5.05 19.48 9.32
CA LEU A 35 -6.46 19.67 9.68
C LEU A 35 -7.33 20.18 8.53
N ALA A 36 -6.74 20.78 7.51
CA ALA A 36 -7.48 21.34 6.38
C ALA A 36 -8.62 22.29 6.76
N GLY A 37 -8.42 23.06 7.84
CA GLY A 37 -9.41 24.00 8.38
C GLY A 37 -10.47 23.39 9.29
N LYS A 38 -10.41 22.08 9.56
CA LYS A 38 -11.36 21.39 10.44
C LYS A 38 -11.09 21.68 11.92
N ARG A 39 -12.14 21.55 12.72
CA ARG A 39 -12.08 21.58 14.17
C ARG A 39 -12.11 20.17 14.72
N LEU A 40 -11.44 19.96 15.86
CA LEU A 40 -11.42 18.68 16.59
C LEU A 40 -12.55 18.61 17.59
N HIS A 41 -13.03 19.77 18.04
CA HIS A 41 -14.12 19.88 19.01
C HIS A 41 -14.97 21.12 18.75
N ALA A 42 -16.26 21.04 19.09
CA ALA A 42 -17.19 22.16 18.95
C ALA A 42 -16.84 23.30 19.93
N ASP A 43 -16.44 22.97 21.15
CA ASP A 43 -15.96 23.91 22.14
C ASP A 43 -14.56 24.43 21.78
N GLU A 44 -14.40 25.77 21.76
CA GLU A 44 -13.16 26.38 21.28
C GLU A 44 -11.96 26.15 22.21
N ARG A 45 -12.20 26.00 23.52
CA ARG A 45 -11.14 25.73 24.48
C ARG A 45 -10.62 24.30 24.29
N GLN A 46 -11.52 23.34 24.21
CA GLN A 46 -11.17 21.94 23.98
C GLN A 46 -10.50 21.75 22.61
N ASP A 47 -10.99 22.43 21.56
CA ASP A 47 -10.35 22.42 20.24
C ASP A 47 -8.90 22.92 20.31
N ARG A 48 -8.65 24.01 21.05
CA ARG A 48 -7.28 24.53 21.26
C ARG A 48 -6.41 23.56 22.06
N GLU A 49 -6.95 22.95 23.12
CA GLU A 49 -6.23 21.96 23.92
C GLU A 49 -5.85 20.73 23.08
N GLN A 50 -6.76 20.18 22.31
CA GLN A 50 -6.50 19.05 21.41
C GLN A 50 -5.48 19.39 20.30
N LYS A 51 -5.57 20.58 19.72
CA LYS A 51 -4.58 21.09 18.77
C LYS A 51 -3.18 21.22 19.39
N SER A 52 -3.10 21.61 20.67
CA SER A 52 -1.84 21.65 21.41
C SER A 52 -1.21 20.25 21.52
N VAL A 53 -2.01 19.22 21.79
CA VAL A 53 -1.53 17.82 21.82
C VAL A 53 -0.97 17.39 20.46
N ILE A 54 -1.67 17.72 19.37
CA ILE A 54 -1.15 17.41 18.02
C ILE A 54 0.16 18.16 17.75
N MET A 55 0.30 19.41 18.22
CA MET A 55 1.56 20.16 18.07
C MET A 55 2.74 19.52 18.79
N GLU A 56 2.51 18.92 19.95
CA GLU A 56 3.51 18.15 20.68
C GLU A 56 3.83 16.84 19.95
N ALA A 57 2.79 16.14 19.46
CA ALA A 57 2.93 14.95 18.64
C ALA A 57 3.74 15.21 17.36
N LEU A 58 3.52 16.33 16.68
CA LEU A 58 4.34 16.77 15.57
C LEU A 58 5.80 16.98 15.98
N GLY A 59 6.04 17.61 17.15
CA GLY A 59 7.38 17.76 17.71
C GLY A 59 8.09 16.41 17.85
N TYR A 60 7.40 15.45 18.46
CA TYR A 60 7.91 14.11 18.65
C TYR A 60 8.22 13.41 17.29
N VAL A 61 7.27 13.43 16.34
CA VAL A 61 7.45 12.82 15.02
C VAL A 61 8.63 13.42 14.26
N PHE A 62 8.83 14.73 14.34
CA PHE A 62 10.00 15.38 13.73
C PHE A 62 11.32 14.91 14.36
N SER A 63 11.37 14.76 15.66
CA SER A 63 12.55 14.21 16.35
C SER A 63 12.78 12.76 15.96
N ALA A 64 11.72 11.93 16.01
CA ALA A 64 11.77 10.51 15.71
C ALA A 64 12.24 10.18 14.26
N TYR A 65 11.93 11.05 13.32
CA TYR A 65 12.31 10.87 11.91
C TYR A 65 13.44 11.81 11.44
N SER A 66 14.10 12.53 12.34
CA SER A 66 15.10 13.56 12.01
C SER A 66 16.23 13.04 11.11
N HIS A 67 16.72 11.82 11.37
CA HIS A 67 17.83 11.19 10.66
C HIS A 67 17.36 10.26 9.52
N LYS A 68 16.05 10.08 9.32
CA LYS A 68 15.52 9.12 8.37
C LYS A 68 15.12 9.77 7.05
N ARG A 69 15.54 9.12 5.97
CA ARG A 69 15.11 9.46 4.61
C ARG A 69 14.42 8.28 3.95
N ARG A 70 13.42 8.55 3.13
CA ARG A 70 12.85 7.52 2.26
C ARG A 70 13.88 7.11 1.20
N ARG A 71 13.74 5.89 0.69
CA ARG A 71 14.63 5.34 -0.35
C ARG A 71 14.74 6.25 -1.59
N LEU A 72 13.69 6.99 -1.93
CA LEU A 72 13.66 7.95 -3.04
C LEU A 72 14.19 9.35 -2.68
N GLY A 73 14.73 9.54 -1.48
CA GLY A 73 15.43 10.76 -1.06
C GLY A 73 14.67 11.75 -0.18
N PRO A 74 13.32 11.89 -0.23
CA PRO A 74 12.63 12.82 0.68
C PRO A 74 12.73 12.38 2.15
N MET A 75 12.53 13.34 3.05
CA MET A 75 12.51 13.08 4.49
C MET A 75 11.40 12.08 4.84
N ALA A 76 11.71 11.09 5.67
CA ALA A 76 10.75 10.04 6.02
C ALA A 76 9.52 10.58 6.74
N VAL A 77 9.68 11.64 7.53
CA VAL A 77 8.59 12.32 8.24
C VAL A 77 7.45 12.82 7.34
N LEU A 78 7.72 13.08 6.05
CA LEU A 78 6.67 13.52 5.11
C LEU A 78 5.55 12.48 4.95
N HIS A 79 5.88 11.20 5.08
CA HIS A 79 4.90 10.12 4.93
C HIS A 79 3.78 10.18 5.96
N PRO A 80 4.03 10.09 7.27
CA PRO A 80 2.95 10.16 8.26
C PRO A 80 2.19 11.48 8.23
N LEU A 81 2.85 12.59 7.90
CA LEU A 81 2.18 13.89 7.75
C LEU A 81 1.20 13.90 6.58
N ARG A 82 1.62 13.37 5.42
CA ARG A 82 0.77 13.29 4.22
C ARG A 82 -0.37 12.28 4.41
N ALA A 83 -0.08 11.10 4.96
CA ALA A 83 -1.10 10.11 5.27
C ALA A 83 -2.18 10.69 6.20
N THR A 84 -1.78 11.41 7.25
CA THR A 84 -2.73 12.08 8.16
C THR A 84 -3.54 13.15 7.43
N ALA A 85 -2.91 13.96 6.59
CA ALA A 85 -3.61 14.99 5.81
C ALA A 85 -4.60 14.39 4.79
N LEU A 86 -4.30 13.21 4.23
CA LEU A 86 -5.20 12.48 3.35
C LEU A 86 -6.41 11.94 4.11
N LEU A 87 -6.18 11.36 5.29
CA LEU A 87 -7.26 10.89 6.17
C LEU A 87 -8.21 12.02 6.52
N THR A 88 -7.69 13.13 7.06
CA THR A 88 -8.52 14.26 7.51
C THR A 88 -9.35 14.87 6.38
N ARG A 89 -8.88 14.82 5.15
CA ARG A 89 -9.65 15.29 3.98
C ARG A 89 -10.77 14.33 3.59
N ALA A 90 -10.63 13.05 3.87
CA ALA A 90 -11.65 12.05 3.57
C ALA A 90 -12.77 12.02 4.61
N GLN A 91 -12.46 12.34 5.87
CA GLN A 91 -13.43 12.36 6.97
C GLN A 91 -14.25 13.66 6.96
N ASP A 92 -15.51 13.61 7.35
CA ASP A 92 -16.34 14.81 7.55
C ASP A 92 -16.00 15.45 8.91
N GLU A 93 -15.89 14.63 9.94
CA GLU A 93 -15.45 15.01 11.29
C GLU A 93 -14.13 14.31 11.62
N VAL A 94 -13.28 14.97 12.35
CA VAL A 94 -11.98 14.46 12.77
C VAL A 94 -11.85 14.47 14.27
N ASP A 95 -11.27 13.44 14.85
CA ASP A 95 -11.00 13.34 16.27
C ASP A 95 -9.49 13.26 16.54
N LEU A 96 -9.10 13.63 17.77
CA LEU A 96 -7.71 13.64 18.20
C LEU A 96 -7.06 12.26 18.06
N VAL A 97 -7.74 11.20 18.51
CA VAL A 97 -7.20 9.83 18.52
C VAL A 97 -7.00 9.32 17.08
N GLY A 98 -7.93 9.61 16.16
CA GLY A 98 -7.81 9.26 14.75
C GLY A 98 -6.60 9.93 14.08
N ILE A 99 -6.38 11.23 14.36
CA ILE A 99 -5.20 11.95 13.89
C ILE A 99 -3.91 11.35 14.44
N LEU A 100 -3.83 11.14 15.77
CA LEU A 100 -2.65 10.55 16.39
C LEU A 100 -2.39 9.13 15.92
N THR A 101 -3.45 8.33 15.72
CA THR A 101 -3.34 6.97 15.16
C THR A 101 -2.64 6.99 13.80
N THR A 102 -3.07 7.88 12.90
CA THR A 102 -2.48 7.95 11.56
C THR A 102 -1.11 8.62 11.56
N LEU A 103 -0.89 9.60 12.43
CA LEU A 103 0.41 10.25 12.58
C LEU A 103 1.49 9.28 13.10
N PHE A 104 1.10 8.33 13.94
CA PHE A 104 1.99 7.35 14.58
C PHE A 104 1.93 5.95 13.97
N HIS A 105 1.21 5.74 12.85
CA HIS A 105 0.92 4.40 12.34
C HIS A 105 2.16 3.51 12.11
N ASP A 106 3.28 4.09 11.69
CA ASP A 106 4.53 3.38 11.43
C ASP A 106 5.57 3.54 12.56
N ILE A 107 5.26 4.28 13.63
CA ILE A 107 6.26 4.65 14.64
C ILE A 107 6.90 3.43 15.32
N LEU A 108 6.10 2.40 15.62
CA LEU A 108 6.56 1.17 16.26
C LEU A 108 7.37 0.27 15.31
N GLU A 109 7.21 0.42 14.01
CA GLU A 109 7.98 -0.31 13.00
C GLU A 109 9.27 0.42 12.65
N ASP A 110 9.21 1.73 12.52
CA ASP A 110 10.26 2.56 11.95
C ASP A 110 11.26 3.10 12.99
N VAL A 111 10.81 3.40 14.20
CA VAL A 111 11.62 4.09 15.22
C VAL A 111 12.14 3.08 16.23
N LYS A 112 13.47 2.92 16.29
CA LYS A 112 14.12 1.91 17.14
C LYS A 112 15.24 2.51 17.96
N PRO A 113 15.48 2.01 19.17
CA PRO A 113 16.58 2.49 20.02
C PRO A 113 17.94 2.51 19.32
N VAL A 114 18.19 1.52 18.45
CA VAL A 114 19.46 1.36 17.72
C VAL A 114 19.75 2.50 16.74
N ASP A 115 18.75 3.27 16.36
CA ASP A 115 18.86 4.37 15.38
C ASP A 115 19.30 5.70 16.04
N PHE A 116 19.46 5.74 17.39
CA PHE A 116 19.68 6.96 18.17
C PHE A 116 20.81 6.79 19.18
N GLU A 117 21.42 7.92 19.57
CA GLU A 117 22.29 7.94 20.72
C GLU A 117 21.48 7.69 22.03
N PRO A 118 22.05 7.02 23.06
CA PRO A 118 21.29 6.62 24.24
C PRO A 118 20.59 7.77 24.98
N LEU A 119 21.17 8.95 25.01
CA LEU A 119 20.57 10.14 25.64
C LEU A 119 19.40 10.68 24.79
N GLU A 120 19.59 10.75 23.49
CA GLU A 120 18.56 11.18 22.54
C GLU A 120 17.35 10.24 22.58
N TRP A 121 17.59 8.92 22.61
CA TRP A 121 16.53 7.94 22.78
C TRP A 121 15.73 8.15 24.07
N LYS A 122 16.41 8.36 25.19
CA LYS A 122 15.78 8.59 26.47
C LYS A 122 14.93 9.86 26.48
N ASP A 123 15.42 10.92 25.85
CA ASP A 123 14.67 12.18 25.71
C ASP A 123 13.41 11.98 24.85
N MET A 124 13.50 11.19 23.78
CA MET A 124 12.35 10.84 22.93
C MET A 124 11.33 9.98 23.68
N GLU A 125 11.76 8.97 24.42
CA GLU A 125 10.86 8.17 25.27
C GLU A 125 10.12 9.05 26.28
N GLN A 126 10.83 9.97 26.92
CA GLN A 126 10.22 10.91 27.85
C GLN A 126 9.23 11.86 27.16
N GLN A 127 9.53 12.36 25.95
CA GLN A 127 8.60 13.19 25.18
C GLN A 127 7.33 12.43 24.82
N LEU A 128 7.45 11.16 24.39
CA LEU A 128 6.30 10.32 24.09
C LEU A 128 5.46 10.06 25.33
N TYR A 129 6.10 9.77 26.46
CA TYR A 129 5.42 9.53 27.73
C TYR A 129 4.62 10.76 28.16
N LEU A 130 5.23 11.94 28.16
CA LEU A 130 4.57 13.20 28.51
C LEU A 130 3.41 13.53 27.55
N LEU A 131 3.54 13.18 26.28
CA LEU A 131 2.47 13.34 25.30
C LEU A 131 1.27 12.42 25.63
N LEU A 132 1.54 11.16 25.99
CA LEU A 132 0.49 10.21 26.35
C LEU A 132 -0.23 10.61 27.64
N GLU A 133 0.47 11.18 28.62
CA GLU A 133 -0.13 11.73 29.85
C GLU A 133 -1.11 12.89 29.60
N ARG A 134 -1.03 13.55 28.41
CA ARG A 134 -2.00 14.57 27.99
C ARG A 134 -3.33 14.01 27.52
N LEU A 135 -3.38 12.72 27.25
CA LEU A 135 -4.61 12.02 26.89
C LEU A 135 -5.31 11.52 28.14
N ASP A 136 -6.62 11.46 28.10
CA ASP A 136 -7.34 10.70 29.13
C ASP A 136 -7.08 9.19 28.94
N THR A 137 -7.34 8.41 29.97
CA THR A 137 -7.05 6.96 29.99
C THR A 137 -7.75 6.20 28.86
N GLU A 138 -8.94 6.63 28.45
CA GLU A 138 -9.68 6.02 27.36
C GLU A 138 -9.02 6.31 26.01
N ALA A 139 -8.69 7.57 25.74
CA ALA A 139 -8.01 8.00 24.51
C ALA A 139 -6.64 7.36 24.36
N GLU A 140 -5.84 7.27 25.44
CA GLU A 140 -4.54 6.58 25.47
C GLU A 140 -4.70 5.09 25.15
N SER A 141 -5.65 4.42 25.80
CA SER A 141 -5.92 3.00 25.56
C SER A 141 -6.34 2.75 24.11
N ARG A 142 -7.27 3.57 23.58
CA ARG A 142 -7.73 3.48 22.18
C ARG A 142 -6.57 3.71 21.19
N LEU A 143 -5.74 4.72 21.42
CA LEU A 143 -4.57 5.00 20.60
C LEU A 143 -3.63 3.79 20.58
N THR A 144 -3.25 3.28 21.76
CA THR A 144 -2.32 2.16 21.88
C THR A 144 -2.85 0.90 21.18
N GLN A 145 -4.14 0.59 21.33
CA GLN A 145 -4.76 -0.57 20.68
C GLN A 145 -4.78 -0.41 19.16
N ARG A 146 -5.16 0.77 18.65
CA ARG A 146 -5.15 1.07 17.21
C ARG A 146 -3.74 0.96 16.60
N LEU A 147 -2.72 1.48 17.29
CA LEU A 147 -1.34 1.36 16.83
C LEU A 147 -0.88 -0.10 16.77
N ARG A 148 -1.24 -0.93 17.76
CA ARG A 148 -0.96 -2.39 17.71
C ARG A 148 -1.64 -3.07 16.52
N CYS A 149 -2.86 -2.68 16.18
CA CYS A 149 -3.55 -3.20 14.99
C CYS A 149 -2.83 -2.81 13.70
N LEU A 150 -2.32 -1.59 13.61
CA LEU A 150 -1.61 -1.06 12.44
C LEU A 150 -0.17 -1.57 12.31
N THR A 151 0.45 -1.97 13.42
CA THR A 151 1.85 -2.45 13.42
C THR A 151 1.92 -3.90 12.94
N ARG A 152 2.75 -4.15 11.92
CA ARG A 152 3.00 -5.50 11.42
C ARG A 152 3.96 -6.25 12.34
N ILE A 153 3.61 -7.47 12.72
CA ILE A 153 4.48 -8.36 13.48
C ILE A 153 5.57 -8.90 12.54
N LYS A 154 6.83 -8.91 12.98
CA LYS A 154 7.98 -9.23 12.13
C LYS A 154 7.90 -10.61 11.43
N SER A 155 7.25 -11.59 12.05
CA SER A 155 7.07 -12.95 11.50
C SER A 155 5.79 -13.11 10.66
N GLU A 156 4.97 -12.07 10.57
CA GLU A 156 3.64 -12.11 9.97
C GLU A 156 3.72 -11.84 8.46
N SER A 157 3.02 -12.66 7.65
CA SER A 157 2.86 -12.36 6.22
C SER A 157 2.02 -11.11 6.02
N TYR A 158 2.11 -10.47 4.85
CA TYR A 158 1.29 -9.29 4.56
C TYR A 158 -0.21 -9.61 4.56
N TYR A 159 -0.59 -10.80 4.11
CA TYR A 159 -1.98 -11.27 4.10
C TYR A 159 -2.56 -11.38 5.51
N ARG A 160 -1.86 -12.07 6.40
CA ARG A 160 -2.25 -12.22 7.82
C ARG A 160 -2.29 -10.88 8.53
N TYR A 161 -1.33 -10.00 8.24
CA TYR A 161 -1.34 -8.65 8.76
C TYR A 161 -2.62 -7.90 8.39
N ILE A 162 -3.01 -7.91 7.11
CA ILE A 162 -4.25 -7.26 6.66
C ILE A 162 -5.48 -7.97 7.26
N GLY A 163 -5.49 -9.30 7.33
CA GLY A 163 -6.55 -10.06 8.00
C GLY A 163 -6.75 -9.61 9.44
N ARG A 164 -5.69 -9.59 10.25
CA ARG A 164 -5.72 -9.12 11.65
C ARG A 164 -6.15 -7.66 11.76
N LEU A 165 -5.72 -6.80 10.86
CA LEU A 165 -6.16 -5.40 10.81
C LEU A 165 -7.67 -5.32 10.56
N LEU A 166 -8.22 -6.14 9.68
CA LEU A 166 -9.66 -6.19 9.41
C LEU A 166 -10.48 -6.79 10.56
N GLU A 167 -9.92 -7.76 11.28
CA GLU A 167 -10.51 -8.24 12.55
C GLU A 167 -10.55 -7.13 13.59
N CYS A 168 -9.46 -6.39 13.76
CA CYS A 168 -9.44 -5.20 14.62
C CYS A 168 -10.48 -4.15 14.19
N ALA A 169 -10.76 -4.03 12.90
CA ALA A 169 -11.74 -3.08 12.38
C ALA A 169 -13.18 -3.38 12.82
N GLY A 170 -13.46 -4.59 13.29
CA GLY A 170 -14.73 -4.91 13.97
C GLY A 170 -14.97 -4.10 15.25
N VAL A 171 -13.90 -3.67 15.91
CA VAL A 171 -13.93 -2.82 17.12
C VAL A 171 -13.50 -1.38 16.83
N PHE A 172 -12.49 -1.22 15.97
CA PHE A 172 -11.91 0.07 15.59
C PHE A 172 -11.96 0.26 14.08
N PRO A 173 -13.10 0.59 13.48
CA PRO A 173 -13.25 0.72 12.02
C PRO A 173 -12.28 1.74 11.39
N GLU A 174 -11.82 2.72 12.16
CA GLU A 174 -10.90 3.79 11.72
C GLU A 174 -9.49 3.28 11.37
N VAL A 175 -9.08 2.10 11.85
CA VAL A 175 -7.77 1.53 11.48
C VAL A 175 -7.68 1.19 9.98
N VAL A 176 -8.81 0.84 9.35
CA VAL A 176 -8.88 0.62 7.90
C VAL A 176 -8.68 1.94 7.15
N GLU A 177 -9.30 3.02 7.65
CA GLU A 177 -9.14 4.35 7.06
C GLU A 177 -7.69 4.83 7.13
N ALA A 178 -7.06 4.67 8.30
CA ALA A 178 -5.64 4.99 8.50
C ALA A 178 -4.76 4.17 7.54
N LYS A 179 -5.04 2.87 7.37
CA LYS A 179 -4.28 2.01 6.45
C LYS A 179 -4.51 2.35 4.99
N LEU A 180 -5.71 2.73 4.60
CA LEU A 180 -6.00 3.20 3.23
C LEU A 180 -5.30 4.54 2.96
N ALA A 181 -5.26 5.46 3.93
CA ALA A 181 -4.54 6.72 3.79
C ALA A 181 -3.01 6.52 3.67
N ASP A 182 -2.42 5.62 4.46
CA ASP A 182 -1.04 5.15 4.31
C ASP A 182 -0.78 4.61 2.89
N ARG A 183 -1.64 3.71 2.43
CA ARG A 183 -1.48 3.09 1.10
C ARG A 183 -1.65 4.10 -0.02
N LEU A 184 -2.54 5.07 0.14
CA LEU A 184 -2.72 6.15 -0.83
C LEU A 184 -1.44 6.99 -0.95
N ASP A 185 -0.85 7.42 0.17
CA ASP A 185 0.40 8.18 0.15
C ASP A 185 1.54 7.38 -0.50
N ASN A 186 1.69 6.11 -0.14
CA ASN A 186 2.68 5.23 -0.74
C ASN A 186 2.47 5.05 -2.25
N THR A 187 1.21 5.00 -2.71
CA THR A 187 0.87 4.85 -4.14
C THR A 187 1.17 6.14 -4.91
N LEU A 188 0.84 7.29 -4.35
CA LEU A 188 1.14 8.59 -4.95
C LEU A 188 2.66 8.85 -5.02
N ASP A 189 3.42 8.37 -4.02
CA ASP A 189 4.88 8.50 -3.98
C ASP A 189 5.58 7.66 -5.08
N MET A 190 4.95 6.58 -5.56
CA MET A 190 5.49 5.79 -6.68
C MET A 190 5.64 6.57 -7.99
N ARG A 191 4.99 7.72 -8.14
CA ARG A 191 5.06 8.52 -9.36
C ARG A 191 6.42 9.10 -9.64
N ILE A 192 7.25 9.28 -8.62
CA ILE A 192 8.63 9.71 -8.75
C ILE A 192 9.61 8.54 -8.87
N ASP A 193 9.11 7.31 -8.72
CA ASP A 193 9.92 6.10 -8.83
C ASP A 193 10.11 5.72 -10.30
N LEU A 194 11.36 5.76 -10.75
CA LEU A 194 11.78 5.40 -12.10
C LEU A 194 12.45 4.02 -12.16
N GLU A 195 12.51 3.30 -11.03
CA GLU A 195 13.10 1.96 -10.98
C GLU A 195 12.38 1.01 -11.96
N ASP A 196 13.17 0.14 -12.61
CA ASP A 196 12.64 -0.88 -13.50
C ASP A 196 11.70 -1.81 -12.73
N PRO A 197 10.45 -2.01 -13.18
CA PRO A 197 9.49 -2.90 -12.52
C PRO A 197 9.94 -4.36 -12.43
N LEU A 198 10.90 -4.80 -13.25
CA LEU A 198 11.43 -6.16 -13.25
C LEU A 198 12.63 -6.34 -12.30
N VAL A 199 13.13 -5.28 -11.69
CA VAL A 199 14.21 -5.38 -10.69
C VAL A 199 13.65 -5.93 -9.39
N GLY A 200 14.15 -7.10 -8.99
CA GLY A 200 13.79 -7.77 -7.75
C GLY A 200 12.93 -9.02 -7.96
N ILE A 201 13.32 -10.05 -7.26
CA ILE A 201 12.91 -11.42 -7.52
C ILE A 201 11.67 -11.82 -6.72
N ASP A 202 11.55 -11.33 -5.48
CA ASP A 202 10.59 -11.84 -4.51
C ASP A 202 9.12 -11.61 -4.87
N CYS A 203 8.83 -10.53 -5.59
CA CYS A 203 7.47 -10.21 -6.01
C CYS A 203 6.92 -11.19 -7.04
N PHE A 204 7.76 -11.73 -7.91
CA PHE A 204 7.31 -12.59 -9.00
C PHE A 204 6.74 -13.92 -8.53
N GLN A 205 7.28 -14.50 -7.48
CA GLN A 205 6.70 -15.71 -6.88
C GLN A 205 5.24 -15.50 -6.48
N HIS A 206 4.94 -14.39 -5.83
CA HIS A 206 3.56 -14.07 -5.43
C HIS A 206 2.65 -13.77 -6.62
N ILE A 207 3.17 -13.09 -7.64
CA ILE A 207 2.44 -12.86 -8.90
C ILE A 207 2.11 -14.20 -9.54
N PHE A 208 3.07 -15.10 -9.63
CA PHE A 208 2.86 -16.43 -10.21
C PHE A 208 1.87 -17.25 -9.41
N GLN A 209 1.98 -17.29 -8.09
CA GLN A 209 1.00 -17.94 -7.23
C GLN A 209 -0.42 -17.44 -7.51
N LEU A 210 -0.58 -16.13 -7.60
CA LEU A 210 -1.88 -15.53 -7.90
C LEU A 210 -2.43 -15.94 -9.26
N LEU A 211 -1.59 -15.93 -10.30
CA LEU A 211 -2.00 -16.26 -11.66
C LEU A 211 -2.35 -17.74 -11.82
N PHE A 212 -1.68 -18.61 -11.09
CA PHE A 212 -1.78 -20.07 -11.28
C PHE A 212 -2.67 -20.77 -10.27
N VAL A 213 -3.12 -20.08 -9.22
CA VAL A 213 -3.89 -20.69 -8.13
C VAL A 213 -5.10 -21.50 -8.58
N ASN A 214 -5.82 -21.01 -9.59
CA ASN A 214 -7.02 -21.67 -10.10
C ASN A 214 -6.75 -22.76 -11.16
N ASN A 215 -5.53 -22.80 -11.73
CA ASN A 215 -5.21 -23.69 -12.85
C ASN A 215 -4.32 -24.85 -12.44
N TYR A 216 -3.68 -24.77 -11.29
CA TYR A 216 -2.77 -25.79 -10.77
C TYR A 216 -3.11 -26.13 -9.33
N PRO A 217 -4.28 -26.79 -9.08
CA PRO A 217 -4.62 -27.24 -7.74
C PRO A 217 -3.53 -28.19 -7.23
N GLY A 218 -3.00 -27.92 -6.05
CA GLY A 218 -1.89 -28.68 -5.47
C GLY A 218 -0.50 -28.10 -5.76
N TYR A 219 -0.39 -26.99 -6.47
CA TYR A 219 0.88 -26.25 -6.50
C TYR A 219 1.17 -25.72 -5.10
N GLN A 220 2.22 -26.25 -4.50
CA GLN A 220 2.76 -25.69 -3.25
C GLN A 220 4.10 -25.05 -3.60
N PRO A 221 4.24 -23.73 -3.37
CA PRO A 221 5.53 -23.06 -3.55
C PRO A 221 6.55 -23.77 -2.66
N GLN A 222 7.75 -23.99 -3.20
CA GLN A 222 8.83 -24.56 -2.40
C GLN A 222 9.13 -23.61 -1.24
N THR A 223 9.02 -24.10 -0.01
CA THR A 223 9.20 -23.32 1.22
C THR A 223 10.60 -22.73 1.37
N GLU A 224 11.59 -23.30 0.67
CA GLU A 224 12.97 -22.82 0.66
C GLU A 224 13.17 -21.47 -0.03
N HIS A 225 12.22 -21.07 -0.89
CA HIS A 225 12.26 -19.82 -1.64
C HIS A 225 11.22 -18.82 -1.15
N GLN A 226 10.57 -19.07 -0.01
CA GLN A 226 9.74 -18.05 0.62
C GLN A 226 10.66 -16.90 1.07
N PRO A 227 10.55 -15.72 0.46
CA PRO A 227 11.35 -14.60 0.89
C PRO A 227 11.02 -14.32 2.36
N THR A 228 12.02 -14.43 3.18
CA THR A 228 11.96 -14.02 4.57
C THR A 228 11.50 -12.57 4.63
N ASN A 229 10.21 -12.34 4.86
CA ASN A 229 9.61 -11.09 5.32
C ASN A 229 9.83 -9.79 4.53
N ALA A 230 10.68 -9.78 3.52
CA ALA A 230 10.99 -8.59 2.76
C ALA A 230 10.70 -8.83 1.28
N MET A 231 9.47 -8.56 0.86
CA MET A 231 9.21 -8.33 -0.56
C MET A 231 9.94 -7.03 -0.96
N ASN A 232 11.25 -7.09 -1.15
CA ASN A 232 12.12 -5.93 -1.33
C ASN A 232 12.48 -5.64 -2.79
N GLY A 233 12.03 -6.51 -3.70
CA GLY A 233 12.33 -6.32 -5.10
C GLY A 233 11.19 -5.65 -5.87
N ALA A 234 11.32 -5.49 -7.17
CA ALA A 234 10.31 -5.01 -8.11
C ALA A 234 9.34 -3.98 -7.49
N ARG A 235 9.89 -2.94 -6.89
CA ARG A 235 9.21 -2.06 -5.92
C ARG A 235 7.85 -1.55 -6.41
N ARG A 236 7.74 -1.18 -7.67
CA ARG A 236 6.49 -0.67 -8.25
C ARG A 236 5.43 -1.78 -8.36
N LEU A 237 5.80 -2.94 -8.89
CA LEU A 237 4.92 -4.12 -8.93
C LEU A 237 4.54 -4.58 -7.54
N TYR A 238 5.49 -4.56 -6.61
CA TYR A 238 5.24 -4.91 -5.22
C TYR A 238 4.22 -3.99 -4.54
N GLN A 239 4.33 -2.70 -4.73
CA GLN A 239 3.36 -1.76 -4.19
C GLN A 239 1.96 -1.99 -4.78
N LEU A 240 1.88 -2.25 -6.10
CA LEU A 240 0.61 -2.62 -6.74
C LEU A 240 0.07 -3.94 -6.19
N PHE A 241 0.94 -4.91 -5.95
CA PHE A 241 0.54 -6.19 -5.36
C PHE A 241 -0.02 -6.01 -3.94
N LYS A 242 0.64 -5.22 -3.10
CA LYS A 242 0.11 -4.88 -1.76
C LYS A 242 -1.24 -4.18 -1.84
N ASN A 243 -1.44 -3.29 -2.82
CA ASN A 243 -2.73 -2.66 -3.03
C ASN A 243 -3.79 -3.68 -3.46
N ALA A 244 -3.44 -4.60 -4.36
CA ALA A 244 -4.35 -5.68 -4.76
C ALA A 244 -4.79 -6.53 -3.57
N VAL A 245 -3.86 -6.91 -2.68
CA VAL A 245 -4.16 -7.66 -1.46
C VAL A 245 -5.07 -6.85 -0.53
N LEU A 246 -4.68 -5.62 -0.18
CA LEU A 246 -5.46 -4.79 0.73
C LEU A 246 -6.88 -4.54 0.19
N LEU A 247 -6.99 -4.07 -1.04
CA LEU A 247 -8.28 -3.72 -1.63
C LEU A 247 -9.18 -4.97 -1.80
N SER A 248 -8.61 -6.13 -2.16
CA SER A 248 -9.37 -7.38 -2.25
C SER A 248 -9.89 -7.83 -0.89
N LEU A 249 -9.05 -7.83 0.14
CA LEU A 249 -9.46 -8.23 1.49
C LEU A 249 -10.45 -7.23 2.11
N VAL A 250 -10.27 -5.93 1.87
CA VAL A 250 -11.25 -4.91 2.31
C VAL A 250 -12.60 -5.14 1.64
N ARG A 251 -12.65 -5.46 0.33
CA ARG A 251 -13.90 -5.80 -0.36
C ARG A 251 -14.59 -7.04 0.21
N GLN A 252 -13.80 -8.05 0.60
CA GLN A 252 -14.34 -9.34 1.05
C GLN A 252 -14.75 -9.32 2.52
N LEU A 253 -13.97 -8.68 3.39
CA LEU A 253 -14.03 -8.88 4.84
C LEU A 253 -14.37 -7.61 5.62
N ALA A 254 -14.32 -6.42 5.00
CA ALA A 254 -14.63 -5.20 5.75
C ALA A 254 -16.08 -5.23 6.26
N PRO A 255 -16.32 -4.80 7.51
CA PRO A 255 -17.67 -4.72 8.05
C PRO A 255 -18.58 -3.90 7.16
N ALA A 256 -19.84 -4.34 7.04
CA ALA A 256 -20.85 -3.70 6.19
C ALA A 256 -21.23 -2.25 6.60
N SER A 257 -20.77 -1.77 7.76
CA SER A 257 -20.93 -0.37 8.16
C SER A 257 -20.09 0.52 7.22
N GLU A 258 -20.72 1.13 6.26
CA GLU A 258 -20.10 2.00 5.28
C GLU A 258 -19.71 3.34 5.92
N SER A 259 -18.47 3.44 6.39
CA SER A 259 -17.88 4.74 6.63
C SER A 259 -17.68 5.45 5.28
N ARG A 260 -18.22 6.66 5.14
CA ARG A 260 -18.00 7.51 3.96
C ARG A 260 -16.51 7.75 3.71
N ALA A 261 -15.75 7.98 4.76
CA ALA A 261 -14.30 8.18 4.68
C ALA A 261 -13.59 6.95 4.13
N ARG A 262 -13.97 5.74 4.58
CA ARG A 262 -13.43 4.47 4.06
C ARG A 262 -13.69 4.35 2.56
N LYS A 263 -14.91 4.63 2.11
CA LYS A 263 -15.26 4.59 0.69
C LYS A 263 -14.43 5.57 -0.13
N ILE A 264 -14.33 6.82 0.31
CA ILE A 264 -13.53 7.86 -0.35
C ILE A 264 -12.06 7.43 -0.47
N LEU A 265 -11.47 6.91 0.61
CA LEU A 265 -10.08 6.46 0.61
C LEU A 265 -9.87 5.22 -0.24
N PHE A 266 -10.80 4.27 -0.19
CA PHE A 266 -10.77 3.07 -1.04
C PHE A 266 -10.80 3.45 -2.53
N ASP A 267 -11.72 4.32 -2.93
CA ASP A 267 -11.85 4.81 -4.30
C ASP A 267 -10.58 5.58 -4.73
N ALA A 268 -10.02 6.40 -3.84
CA ALA A 268 -8.79 7.14 -4.10
C ALA A 268 -7.57 6.22 -4.28
N VAL A 269 -7.41 5.18 -3.44
CA VAL A 269 -6.35 4.17 -3.61
C VAL A 269 -6.54 3.41 -4.91
N SER A 270 -7.79 3.06 -5.25
CA SER A 270 -8.13 2.36 -6.50
C SER A 270 -7.77 3.21 -7.73
N GLU A 271 -8.15 4.49 -7.75
CA GLU A 271 -7.82 5.41 -8.84
C GLU A 271 -6.30 5.65 -8.97
N ALA A 272 -5.61 5.85 -7.85
CA ALA A 272 -4.15 5.99 -7.85
C ALA A 272 -3.47 4.72 -8.36
N SER A 273 -3.94 3.55 -7.91
CA SER A 273 -3.44 2.25 -8.35
C SER A 273 -3.67 2.00 -9.85
N LEU A 274 -4.84 2.39 -10.36
CA LEU A 274 -5.14 2.31 -11.80
C LEU A 274 -4.11 3.09 -12.63
N LYS A 275 -3.83 4.33 -12.25
CA LYS A 275 -2.85 5.18 -12.95
C LYS A 275 -1.44 4.59 -12.87
N GLU A 276 -1.05 4.03 -11.73
CA GLU A 276 0.27 3.41 -11.57
C GLU A 276 0.38 2.06 -12.30
N ALA A 277 -0.68 1.27 -12.33
CA ALA A 277 -0.74 0.03 -13.10
C ALA A 277 -0.56 0.31 -14.60
N GLN A 278 -1.27 1.31 -15.14
CA GLN A 278 -1.12 1.75 -16.53
C GLN A 278 0.30 2.24 -16.82
N ARG A 279 0.89 3.05 -15.94
CA ARG A 279 2.26 3.55 -16.09
C ARG A 279 3.29 2.42 -16.06
N THR A 280 3.10 1.45 -15.17
CA THR A 280 3.98 0.28 -15.06
C THR A 280 3.87 -0.60 -16.29
N LEU A 281 2.65 -0.84 -16.79
CA LEU A 281 2.40 -1.57 -18.03
C LEU A 281 3.13 -0.93 -19.22
N MET A 282 2.98 0.38 -19.37
CA MET A 282 3.65 1.13 -20.46
C MET A 282 5.17 1.08 -20.33
N HIS A 283 5.72 1.10 -19.12
CA HIS A 283 7.15 0.93 -18.90
C HIS A 283 7.60 -0.48 -19.31
N LEU A 284 6.90 -1.52 -18.87
CA LEU A 284 7.23 -2.91 -19.22
C LEU A 284 7.24 -3.11 -20.74
N ILE A 285 6.21 -2.67 -21.43
CA ILE A 285 6.08 -2.83 -22.87
C ILE A 285 7.10 -1.96 -23.61
N GLY A 286 7.23 -0.69 -23.27
CA GLY A 286 8.10 0.23 -24.00
C GLY A 286 9.59 0.05 -23.76
N TYR A 287 9.99 -0.40 -22.57
CA TYR A 287 11.40 -0.54 -22.21
C TYR A 287 11.98 -1.93 -22.53
N HIS A 288 11.19 -2.99 -22.28
CA HIS A 288 11.67 -4.37 -22.41
C HIS A 288 11.39 -5.02 -23.76
N LEU A 289 10.46 -4.50 -24.53
CA LEU A 289 10.10 -5.03 -25.84
C LEU A 289 10.58 -4.08 -26.94
N LYS A 290 11.30 -4.63 -27.92
CA LYS A 290 11.84 -3.84 -29.04
C LYS A 290 10.94 -3.87 -30.27
N ASP A 291 10.18 -4.94 -30.45
CA ASP A 291 9.30 -5.14 -31.60
C ASP A 291 8.01 -4.34 -31.42
N GLN A 292 7.77 -3.37 -32.29
CA GLN A 292 6.60 -2.49 -32.25
C GLN A 292 5.28 -3.24 -32.50
N HIS A 293 5.28 -4.33 -33.25
CA HIS A 293 4.09 -5.13 -33.47
C HIS A 293 3.70 -5.87 -32.18
N ILE A 294 4.69 -6.44 -31.50
CA ILE A 294 4.49 -7.09 -30.18
C ILE A 294 4.03 -6.06 -29.14
N GLN A 295 4.67 -4.88 -29.08
CA GLN A 295 4.25 -3.80 -28.18
C GLN A 295 2.79 -3.42 -28.39
N ARG A 296 2.41 -3.17 -29.66
CA ARG A 296 1.03 -2.80 -30.04
C ARG A 296 0.04 -3.91 -29.71
N GLY A 297 0.37 -5.15 -30.01
CA GLY A 297 -0.46 -6.32 -29.72
C GLY A 297 -0.73 -6.41 -28.22
N LEU A 298 0.30 -6.39 -27.39
CA LEU A 298 0.16 -6.46 -25.92
C LEU A 298 -0.62 -5.29 -25.32
N ILE A 299 -0.49 -4.07 -25.87
CA ILE A 299 -1.30 -2.93 -25.41
C ILE A 299 -2.78 -3.17 -25.72
N LEU A 300 -3.10 -3.62 -26.94
CA LEU A 300 -4.47 -3.89 -27.35
C LEU A 300 -5.06 -5.05 -26.54
N ASP A 301 -4.31 -6.13 -26.34
CA ASP A 301 -4.70 -7.27 -25.51
C ASP A 301 -4.99 -6.82 -24.06
N ALA A 302 -4.07 -6.06 -23.46
CA ALA A 302 -4.23 -5.57 -22.11
C ALA A 302 -5.47 -4.67 -21.96
N MET A 303 -5.75 -3.82 -22.96
CA MET A 303 -6.96 -3.00 -22.98
C MET A 303 -8.21 -3.88 -23.09
N GLU A 304 -8.23 -4.84 -24.00
CA GLU A 304 -9.39 -5.70 -24.21
C GLU A 304 -9.68 -6.57 -22.99
N TYR A 305 -8.68 -7.19 -22.38
CA TYR A 305 -8.85 -7.94 -21.14
C TYR A 305 -9.39 -7.06 -19.99
N SER A 306 -8.91 -5.83 -19.88
CA SER A 306 -9.33 -4.90 -18.82
C SER A 306 -10.78 -4.44 -19.00
N PHE A 307 -11.23 -4.26 -20.25
CA PHE A 307 -12.59 -3.85 -20.55
C PHE A 307 -13.60 -5.00 -20.53
N SER A 308 -13.19 -6.19 -20.95
CA SER A 308 -14.08 -7.35 -20.99
C SER A 308 -14.45 -7.87 -19.60
N GLY A 309 -13.72 -7.49 -18.56
CA GLY A 309 -13.86 -8.04 -17.21
C GLY A 309 -13.54 -9.55 -17.10
N ARG A 310 -13.02 -10.14 -18.18
CA ARG A 310 -12.71 -11.58 -18.29
C ARG A 310 -11.26 -11.83 -17.96
N SER A 311 -10.93 -11.73 -16.67
CA SER A 311 -9.57 -12.04 -16.17
C SER A 311 -9.15 -13.50 -16.40
N ASP A 312 -10.11 -14.40 -16.55
CA ASP A 312 -9.89 -15.81 -16.90
C ASP A 312 -9.39 -16.02 -18.34
N ILE A 313 -9.54 -15.05 -19.23
CA ILE A 313 -8.98 -15.10 -20.59
C ILE A 313 -7.47 -15.33 -20.59
N VAL A 314 -6.75 -14.76 -19.65
CA VAL A 314 -5.30 -14.97 -19.51
C VAL A 314 -4.97 -16.44 -19.23
N THR A 315 -5.89 -17.19 -18.67
CA THR A 315 -5.75 -18.60 -18.30
C THR A 315 -6.34 -19.57 -19.31
N VAL A 316 -7.16 -19.09 -20.25
CA VAL A 316 -7.80 -19.92 -21.27
C VAL A 316 -7.15 -19.65 -22.64
N PRO A 317 -6.45 -20.62 -23.23
CA PRO A 317 -5.80 -20.42 -24.52
C PRO A 317 -6.86 -20.39 -25.64
N ASP A 318 -7.07 -19.25 -26.27
CA ASP A 318 -7.84 -19.15 -27.52
C ASP A 318 -6.95 -18.97 -28.75
N GLY A 319 -5.65 -18.70 -28.54
CA GLY A 319 -4.66 -18.63 -29.59
C GLY A 319 -4.67 -17.35 -30.42
N GLN A 320 -5.52 -16.38 -30.09
CA GLN A 320 -5.66 -15.15 -30.86
C GLN A 320 -4.84 -13.99 -30.33
N ARG A 321 -4.50 -14.00 -29.02
CA ARG A 321 -3.79 -12.93 -28.33
C ARG A 321 -2.48 -13.41 -27.75
N LEU A 322 -1.53 -12.47 -27.58
CA LEU A 322 -0.18 -12.79 -27.09
C LEU A 322 -0.16 -13.31 -25.64
N LEU A 323 -1.14 -12.96 -24.81
CA LEU A 323 -1.26 -13.46 -23.45
C LEU A 323 -2.11 -14.74 -23.36
N ASP A 324 -2.82 -15.11 -24.42
CA ASP A 324 -3.62 -16.33 -24.44
C ASP A 324 -2.70 -17.56 -24.35
N GLY A 325 -3.11 -18.52 -23.55
CA GLY A 325 -2.34 -19.72 -23.37
C GLY A 325 -1.02 -19.55 -22.61
N LEU A 326 -0.80 -18.41 -21.94
CA LEU A 326 0.38 -18.20 -21.10
C LEU A 326 0.68 -19.41 -20.22
N PHE A 327 -0.35 -19.97 -19.59
CA PHE A 327 -0.21 -21.13 -18.72
C PHE A 327 0.00 -22.44 -19.48
N SER A 328 -0.76 -22.69 -20.54
CA SER A 328 -0.63 -23.90 -21.34
C SER A 328 0.72 -23.96 -22.06
N THR A 329 1.28 -22.82 -22.47
CA THR A 329 2.59 -22.75 -23.12
C THR A 329 3.73 -23.07 -22.16
N TYR A 330 3.70 -22.51 -20.95
CA TYR A 330 4.82 -22.65 -20.01
C TYR A 330 4.59 -23.69 -18.92
N PHE A 331 3.34 -24.04 -18.63
CA PHE A 331 2.95 -24.87 -17.49
C PHE A 331 1.86 -25.89 -17.86
N ALA A 332 1.92 -26.45 -19.07
CA ALA A 332 1.03 -27.55 -19.44
C ALA A 332 1.17 -28.70 -18.42
N PRO A 333 0.06 -29.24 -17.89
CA PRO A 333 0.05 -30.21 -16.82
C PRO A 333 0.53 -31.57 -17.32
N THR A 334 1.82 -31.81 -17.38
CA THR A 334 2.39 -33.08 -17.82
C THR A 334 3.12 -33.83 -16.70
N ASP A 335 3.75 -33.13 -15.78
CA ASP A 335 4.47 -33.72 -14.64
C ASP A 335 4.71 -32.65 -13.56
N GLY A 336 4.39 -32.94 -12.30
CA GLY A 336 4.59 -32.02 -11.18
C GLY A 336 6.05 -31.64 -10.94
N LYS A 337 7.02 -32.50 -11.28
CA LYS A 337 8.46 -32.17 -11.23
C LYS A 337 8.84 -31.15 -12.27
N LEU A 338 8.34 -31.31 -13.52
CA LEU A 338 8.60 -30.39 -14.60
C LEU A 338 7.99 -29.02 -14.31
N LEU A 339 6.79 -28.99 -13.79
CA LEU A 339 6.12 -27.75 -13.34
C LEU A 339 6.94 -27.01 -12.28
N SER A 340 7.43 -27.72 -11.26
CA SER A 340 8.29 -27.13 -10.24
C SER A 340 9.58 -26.56 -10.84
N GLN A 341 10.23 -27.30 -11.74
CA GLN A 341 11.44 -26.81 -12.42
C GLN A 341 11.19 -25.60 -13.31
N GLN A 342 10.05 -25.53 -13.98
CA GLN A 342 9.66 -24.37 -14.79
C GLN A 342 9.41 -23.13 -13.92
N LEU A 343 8.78 -23.31 -12.78
CA LEU A 343 8.59 -22.21 -11.81
C LEU A 343 9.92 -21.77 -11.18
N ASP A 344 10.81 -22.71 -10.88
CA ASP A 344 12.16 -22.38 -10.39
C ASP A 344 13.00 -21.63 -11.46
N SER A 345 12.77 -21.92 -12.74
CA SER A 345 13.45 -21.25 -13.87
C SER A 345 12.86 -19.89 -14.23
N LEU A 346 11.74 -19.50 -13.62
CA LEU A 346 11.05 -18.24 -13.90
C LEU A 346 11.97 -17.02 -13.89
N TYR A 347 12.80 -16.92 -12.87
CA TYR A 347 13.70 -15.77 -12.70
C TYR A 347 14.83 -15.70 -13.73
N GLN A 348 15.06 -16.79 -14.46
CA GLN A 348 16.00 -16.85 -15.59
C GLN A 348 15.29 -16.59 -16.92
N ASN A 349 13.96 -16.59 -16.94
CA ASN A 349 13.13 -16.41 -18.13
C ASN A 349 12.52 -14.99 -18.17
N LYS A 350 13.30 -14.03 -18.67
CA LYS A 350 12.86 -12.64 -18.79
C LYS A 350 11.58 -12.44 -19.61
N PRO A 351 11.38 -13.10 -20.77
CA PRO A 351 10.12 -13.02 -21.50
C PRO A 351 8.91 -13.45 -20.66
N LEU A 352 9.03 -14.54 -19.91
CA LEU A 352 7.98 -15.03 -19.03
C LEU A 352 7.69 -14.06 -17.88
N MET A 353 8.72 -13.47 -17.28
CA MET A 353 8.55 -12.43 -16.25
C MET A 353 7.79 -11.22 -16.78
N ILE A 354 8.06 -10.78 -18.01
CA ILE A 354 7.35 -9.68 -18.66
C ILE A 354 5.87 -10.05 -18.83
N GLN A 355 5.59 -11.21 -19.42
CA GLN A 355 4.22 -11.67 -19.66
C GLN A 355 3.45 -11.85 -18.35
N ALA A 356 4.06 -12.43 -17.33
CA ALA A 356 3.45 -12.59 -16.01
C ALA A 356 3.14 -11.25 -15.34
N SER A 357 4.04 -10.28 -15.44
CA SER A 357 3.82 -8.92 -14.91
C SER A 357 2.67 -8.23 -15.63
N ILE A 358 2.58 -8.36 -16.94
CA ILE A 358 1.48 -7.80 -17.74
C ILE A 358 0.17 -8.50 -17.38
N ALA A 359 0.15 -9.83 -17.26
CA ALA A 359 -1.03 -10.59 -16.86
C ALA A 359 -1.53 -10.19 -15.48
N PHE A 360 -0.63 -10.04 -14.51
CA PHE A 360 -0.99 -9.52 -13.17
C PHE A 360 -1.62 -8.12 -13.24
N ILE A 361 -1.00 -7.21 -13.99
CA ILE A 361 -1.52 -5.85 -14.16
C ILE A 361 -2.92 -5.89 -14.79
N VAL A 362 -3.14 -6.71 -15.82
CA VAL A 362 -4.44 -6.87 -16.48
C VAL A 362 -5.51 -7.36 -15.49
N ILE A 363 -5.19 -8.38 -14.68
CA ILE A 363 -6.11 -8.89 -13.65
C ILE A 363 -6.40 -7.79 -12.63
N PHE A 364 -5.39 -7.05 -12.21
CA PHE A 364 -5.57 -5.95 -11.27
C PHE A 364 -6.38 -4.80 -11.85
N LEU A 365 -6.21 -4.48 -13.14
CA LEU A 365 -7.04 -3.50 -13.84
C LEU A 365 -8.52 -3.96 -13.92
N GLY A 366 -8.76 -5.23 -14.20
CA GLY A 366 -10.10 -5.82 -14.16
C GLY A 366 -10.74 -5.68 -12.78
N PHE A 367 -9.97 -5.98 -11.72
CA PHE A 367 -10.41 -5.77 -10.33
C PHE A 367 -10.75 -4.30 -10.03
N LEU A 368 -9.94 -3.35 -10.51
CA LEU A 368 -10.16 -1.93 -10.24
C LEU A 368 -11.38 -1.37 -11.00
N ASN A 369 -11.66 -1.90 -12.18
CA ASN A 369 -12.77 -1.44 -13.04
C ASN A 369 -14.11 -2.09 -12.70
N ASP A 370 -14.15 -3.31 -12.15
CA ASP A 370 -15.40 -3.97 -11.75
C ASP A 370 -15.54 -3.99 -10.22
N PRO A 371 -16.49 -3.22 -9.65
CA PRO A 371 -16.73 -3.20 -8.20
C PRO A 371 -17.15 -4.55 -7.61
N ARG A 372 -17.65 -5.47 -8.43
CA ARG A 372 -18.10 -6.81 -7.99
C ARG A 372 -17.01 -7.87 -8.12
N TYR A 373 -15.97 -7.59 -8.91
CA TYR A 373 -14.87 -8.50 -9.09
C TYR A 373 -13.96 -8.48 -7.86
N PHE A 374 -13.54 -9.64 -7.40
CA PHE A 374 -12.45 -9.78 -6.43
C PHE A 374 -11.35 -10.65 -7.02
N VAL A 375 -10.12 -10.41 -6.61
CA VAL A 375 -8.99 -11.20 -7.09
C VAL A 375 -9.09 -12.57 -6.45
N ARG A 376 -9.51 -13.56 -7.23
CA ARG A 376 -9.68 -14.94 -6.77
C ARG A 376 -8.37 -15.49 -6.23
N GLY A 377 -8.47 -16.23 -5.14
CA GLY A 377 -7.34 -16.85 -4.48
C GLY A 377 -6.63 -15.98 -3.46
N ILE A 378 -6.91 -14.67 -3.34
CA ILE A 378 -6.39 -13.86 -2.24
C ILE A 378 -7.24 -14.09 -1.00
N SER A 379 -6.61 -14.62 0.06
CA SER A 379 -7.19 -14.82 1.39
C SER A 379 -6.25 -14.28 2.48
N ILE A 380 -6.68 -14.34 3.73
CA ILE A 380 -5.84 -13.98 4.89
C ILE A 380 -4.68 -14.95 5.12
N GLU A 381 -4.78 -16.17 4.60
CA GLU A 381 -3.72 -17.18 4.69
C GLU A 381 -2.69 -17.07 3.55
N GLY A 382 -2.99 -16.30 2.55
CA GLY A 382 -2.14 -16.11 1.38
C GLY A 382 -2.89 -16.22 0.06
N ILE A 383 -2.29 -16.87 -0.92
CA ILE A 383 -2.89 -17.17 -2.20
C ILE A 383 -3.30 -18.64 -2.20
N GLU A 384 -4.60 -18.89 -2.20
CA GLU A 384 -5.18 -20.22 -2.11
C GLU A 384 -5.87 -20.62 -3.40
N ALA A 385 -5.75 -21.91 -3.76
CA ALA A 385 -6.55 -22.50 -4.83
C ALA A 385 -8.00 -22.62 -4.31
N THR A 386 -8.92 -21.96 -4.97
CA THR A 386 -10.37 -22.10 -4.73
C THR A 386 -10.97 -23.23 -5.52
#